data_4e87d2ec33357d06660352fce7404532
#
_entry.id   4e87d2ec33357d06660352fce7404532
#
_cell.length_a   1.000
_cell.length_b   1.000
_cell.length_c   1.000
_cell.angle_alpha   90.00
_cell.angle_beta   90.00
_cell.angle_gamma   90.00
#
_symmetry.space_group_name_H-M   'P 1'
#
loop_
_entity.id
_entity.type
_entity.pdbx_description
1 polymer ?
#
loop_
_entity_poly.entity_id
_entity_poly.type
_entity_poly.pdbx_seq_one_letter_code
_entity_poly.pdbx_strand_id
1 'polypeptide(L)'
;MKIKFITILICLCLSSINFAQQLFGHVNSQEILTAMPEAATAQLALQSELETMQLQGQTMMQEFEAQQKQFQIDQANRNDAIRNTKLKELEDLQSRILVFEQNAEQSIQMKQAELFEPILTKIQNAIDEIAKEKGYSYVFDLVGLQGGMVYKDDSYDITNLVKAKLNL
;
A
#
# COMPACT_ATOMS: atom_id res chain seq x y z
N MET A 1 -63.43 -27.13 -17.33
CA MET A 1 -62.98 -26.09 -16.40
C MET A 1 -61.66 -26.46 -15.69
N LYS A 2 -61.43 -27.68 -15.23
CA LYS A 2 -60.22 -28.11 -14.50
C LYS A 2 -58.92 -28.00 -15.31
N ILE A 3 -58.94 -28.29 -16.62
CA ILE A 3 -57.76 -28.20 -17.49
C ILE A 3 -57.30 -26.74 -17.70
N LYS A 4 -58.19 -25.78 -17.85
CA LYS A 4 -57.87 -24.37 -17.99
C LYS A 4 -57.23 -23.79 -16.72
N PHE A 5 -57.67 -24.27 -15.56
CA PHE A 5 -57.05 -23.84 -14.27
C PHE A 5 -55.62 -24.37 -14.09
N ILE A 6 -55.37 -25.62 -14.55
CA ILE A 6 -54.04 -26.21 -14.50
C ILE A 6 -53.05 -25.49 -15.43
N THR A 7 -53.52 -25.10 -16.64
CA THR A 7 -52.69 -24.36 -17.61
C THR A 7 -52.31 -22.98 -17.09
N ILE A 8 -53.22 -22.27 -16.42
CA ILE A 8 -52.96 -20.97 -15.81
C ILE A 8 -51.98 -21.08 -14.64
N LEU A 9 -52.12 -22.17 -13.82
CA LEU A 9 -51.23 -22.38 -12.70
C LEU A 9 -49.78 -22.72 -13.15
N ILE A 10 -49.63 -23.49 -14.24
CA ILE A 10 -48.31 -23.77 -14.84
C ILE A 10 -47.68 -22.54 -15.44
N CYS A 11 -48.43 -21.65 -16.11
CA CYS A 11 -47.93 -20.36 -16.61
C CYS A 11 -47.48 -19.41 -15.49
N LEU A 12 -48.15 -19.41 -14.32
CA LEU A 12 -47.77 -18.63 -13.17
C LEU A 12 -46.44 -19.13 -12.53
N CYS A 13 -46.17 -20.43 -12.55
CA CYS A 13 -44.92 -21.02 -12.03
C CYS A 13 -43.70 -20.75 -12.94
N LEU A 14 -43.91 -20.55 -14.24
CA LEU A 14 -42.85 -20.29 -15.21
C LEU A 14 -42.33 -18.82 -15.20
N SER A 15 -43.08 -17.89 -14.62
CA SER A 15 -42.71 -16.47 -14.57
C SER A 15 -41.72 -16.13 -13.44
N SER A 16 -41.28 -17.10 -12.62
CA SER A 16 -40.38 -16.86 -11.49
C SER A 16 -38.92 -17.18 -11.78
N ILE A 17 -38.53 -17.43 -13.02
CA ILE A 17 -37.12 -17.55 -13.37
C ILE A 17 -36.51 -16.14 -13.44
N ASN A 18 -36.33 -15.55 -12.26
CA ASN A 18 -35.44 -14.42 -12.15
C ASN A 18 -34.02 -14.98 -12.37
N PHE A 19 -33.52 -14.86 -13.58
CA PHE A 19 -32.06 -14.93 -13.77
C PHE A 19 -31.48 -13.84 -12.89
N ALA A 20 -30.91 -14.21 -11.76
CA ALA A 20 -30.09 -13.32 -10.97
C ALA A 20 -28.93 -12.91 -11.88
N GLN A 21 -29.11 -11.81 -12.59
CA GLN A 21 -28.06 -11.24 -13.44
C GLN A 21 -26.94 -10.81 -12.50
N GLN A 22 -25.81 -11.50 -12.57
CA GLN A 22 -24.64 -11.13 -11.79
C GLN A 22 -24.22 -9.73 -12.22
N LEU A 23 -24.28 -8.81 -11.28
CA LEU A 23 -23.87 -7.42 -11.52
C LEU A 23 -22.39 -7.29 -11.21
N PHE A 24 -21.63 -6.78 -12.17
CA PHE A 24 -20.20 -6.51 -12.05
C PHE A 24 -20.00 -5.01 -11.97
N GLY A 25 -19.18 -4.56 -11.01
CA GLY A 25 -18.78 -3.18 -10.89
C GLY A 25 -17.26 -3.03 -11.01
N HIS A 26 -16.80 -1.80 -11.12
CA HIS A 26 -15.39 -1.48 -11.02
C HIS A 26 -15.17 -0.20 -10.24
N VAL A 27 -13.97 -0.07 -9.68
CA VAL A 27 -13.57 1.06 -8.84
C VAL A 27 -12.12 1.42 -9.14
N ASN A 28 -11.78 2.68 -8.99
CA ASN A 28 -10.40 3.15 -9.00
C ASN A 28 -9.97 3.46 -7.55
N SER A 29 -9.38 2.48 -6.88
CA SER A 29 -8.95 2.61 -5.48
C SER A 29 -7.86 3.68 -5.30
N GLN A 30 -6.99 3.88 -6.29
CA GLN A 30 -5.96 4.90 -6.26
C GLN A 30 -6.52 6.32 -6.30
N GLU A 31 -7.58 6.53 -7.09
CA GLU A 31 -8.26 7.82 -7.15
C GLU A 31 -8.94 8.16 -5.81
N ILE A 32 -9.53 7.16 -5.15
CA ILE A 32 -10.12 7.32 -3.82
C ILE A 32 -9.02 7.63 -2.80
N LEU A 33 -7.95 6.82 -2.77
CA LEU A 33 -6.82 6.99 -1.87
C LEU A 33 -6.21 8.40 -1.98
N THR A 34 -6.02 8.88 -3.21
CA THR A 34 -5.44 10.21 -3.45
C THR A 34 -6.36 11.35 -2.99
N ALA A 35 -7.67 11.13 -2.98
CA ALA A 35 -8.65 12.11 -2.51
C ALA A 35 -8.76 12.15 -0.97
N MET A 36 -8.25 11.15 -0.25
CA MET A 36 -8.35 11.06 1.21
C MET A 36 -7.37 11.99 1.92
N PRO A 37 -7.81 12.88 2.83
CA PRO A 37 -6.91 13.73 3.61
C PRO A 37 -5.94 12.94 4.50
N GLU A 38 -6.40 11.80 5.01
CA GLU A 38 -5.58 10.89 5.80
C GLU A 38 -4.40 10.32 5.00
N ALA A 39 -4.60 10.04 3.70
CA ALA A 39 -3.53 9.55 2.82
C ALA A 39 -2.45 10.63 2.59
N ALA A 40 -2.86 11.89 2.42
CA ALA A 40 -1.92 13.00 2.33
C ALA A 40 -1.08 13.15 3.62
N THR A 41 -1.72 13.03 4.78
CA THR A 41 -1.03 13.07 6.07
C THR A 41 -0.08 11.89 6.25
N ALA A 42 -0.50 10.68 5.88
CA ALA A 42 0.32 9.48 5.92
C ALA A 42 1.55 9.61 5.00
N GLN A 43 1.37 10.17 3.81
CA GLN A 43 2.46 10.41 2.86
C GLN A 43 3.50 11.39 3.42
N LEU A 44 3.06 12.48 4.06
CA LEU A 44 3.98 13.44 4.70
C LEU A 44 4.73 12.81 5.87
N ALA A 45 4.06 12.00 6.68
CA ALA A 45 4.70 11.30 7.79
C ALA A 45 5.75 10.28 7.30
N LEU A 46 5.44 9.54 6.24
CA LEU A 46 6.39 8.60 5.63
C LEU A 46 7.59 9.33 5.03
N GLN A 47 7.37 10.46 4.36
CA GLN A 47 8.45 11.28 3.81
C GLN A 47 9.37 11.81 4.91
N SER A 48 8.82 12.31 6.02
CA SER A 48 9.61 12.77 7.17
C SER A 48 10.46 11.67 7.77
N GLU A 49 9.94 10.45 7.85
CA GLU A 49 10.70 9.28 8.32
C GLU A 49 11.85 8.94 7.37
N LEU A 50 11.59 8.94 6.06
CA LEU A 50 12.61 8.74 5.02
C LEU A 50 13.74 9.76 5.13
N GLU A 51 13.40 11.05 5.27
CA GLU A 51 14.39 12.12 5.43
C GLU A 51 15.23 11.92 6.70
N THR A 52 14.60 11.51 7.80
CA THR A 52 15.28 11.21 9.06
C THR A 52 16.28 10.07 8.90
N MET A 53 15.86 8.96 8.29
CA MET A 53 16.72 7.80 8.03
C MET A 53 17.88 8.16 7.09
N GLN A 54 17.61 8.93 6.04
CA GLN A 54 18.67 9.42 5.12
C GLN A 54 19.71 10.28 5.83
N LEU A 55 19.28 11.23 6.67
CA LEU A 55 20.18 12.09 7.42
C LEU A 55 21.04 11.27 8.39
N GLN A 56 20.44 10.30 9.07
CA GLN A 56 21.17 9.43 9.98
C GLN A 56 22.21 8.58 9.24
N GLY A 57 21.85 7.97 8.11
CA GLY A 57 22.77 7.22 7.26
C GLY A 57 23.94 8.09 6.75
N GLN A 58 23.63 9.31 6.28
CA GLN A 58 24.66 10.27 5.87
C GLN A 58 25.60 10.62 7.01
N THR A 59 25.09 10.83 8.21
CA THR A 59 25.91 11.14 9.39
C THR A 59 26.87 9.98 9.72
N MET A 60 26.39 8.72 9.66
CA MET A 60 27.22 7.56 9.89
C MET A 60 28.30 7.38 8.82
N MET A 61 27.98 7.66 7.55
CA MET A 61 28.95 7.64 6.45
C MET A 61 30.02 8.73 6.61
N GLN A 62 29.63 9.96 6.97
CA GLN A 62 30.58 11.04 7.24
C GLN A 62 31.52 10.70 8.41
N GLU A 63 30.99 10.07 9.45
CA GLU A 63 31.81 9.58 10.58
C GLU A 63 32.84 8.54 10.11
N PHE A 64 32.39 7.59 9.29
CA PHE A 64 33.29 6.56 8.74
C PHE A 64 34.39 7.18 7.87
N GLU A 65 34.05 8.08 6.95
CA GLU A 65 35.01 8.77 6.09
C GLU A 65 36.02 9.58 6.91
N ALA A 66 35.55 10.30 7.93
CA ALA A 66 36.41 11.09 8.80
C ALA A 66 37.40 10.20 9.59
N GLN A 67 36.91 9.07 10.15
CA GLN A 67 37.76 8.12 10.87
C GLN A 67 38.74 7.42 9.93
N GLN A 68 38.31 7.06 8.72
CA GLN A 68 39.18 6.45 7.71
C GLN A 68 40.29 7.43 7.28
N LYS A 69 39.97 8.68 7.02
CA LYS A 69 40.94 9.71 6.67
C LYS A 69 41.95 9.95 7.81
N GLN A 70 41.46 10.02 9.05
CA GLN A 70 42.33 10.18 10.22
C GLN A 70 43.23 8.98 10.39
N PHE A 71 42.71 7.76 10.16
CA PHE A 71 43.53 6.55 10.21
C PHE A 71 44.68 6.58 9.19
N GLN A 72 44.41 7.02 7.95
CA GLN A 72 45.41 7.15 6.88
C GLN A 72 46.53 8.17 7.25
N ILE A 73 46.15 9.30 7.82
CA ILE A 73 47.12 10.34 8.22
C ILE A 73 48.06 9.83 9.35
N ASP A 74 47.48 9.11 10.32
CA ASP A 74 48.19 8.67 11.51
C ASP A 74 48.96 7.36 11.33
N GLN A 75 48.83 6.68 10.19
CA GLN A 75 49.34 5.35 9.94
C GLN A 75 50.85 5.23 10.14
N ALA A 76 51.62 6.29 9.83
CA ALA A 76 53.10 6.30 9.94
C ALA A 76 53.61 6.43 11.37
N ASN A 77 52.81 6.88 12.34
CA ASN A 77 53.24 7.26 13.68
C ASN A 77 52.70 6.36 14.81
N ARG A 78 51.93 5.32 14.50
CA ARG A 78 51.28 4.45 15.50
C ARG A 78 51.94 3.11 15.62
N ASN A 79 52.00 2.61 16.84
CA ASN A 79 52.42 1.21 17.07
C ASN A 79 51.32 0.24 16.56
N ASP A 80 51.70 -1.02 16.35
CA ASP A 80 50.81 -2.03 15.75
C ASP A 80 49.53 -2.29 16.56
N ALA A 81 49.61 -2.19 17.90
CA ALA A 81 48.44 -2.39 18.76
C ALA A 81 47.39 -1.30 18.53
N ILE A 82 47.79 -0.04 18.45
CA ILE A 82 46.87 1.10 18.19
C ILE A 82 46.32 1.00 16.78
N ARG A 83 47.12 0.62 15.80
CA ARG A 83 46.66 0.43 14.41
C ARG A 83 45.61 -0.67 14.31
N ASN A 84 45.81 -1.82 14.94
CA ASN A 84 44.86 -2.91 14.93
C ASN A 84 43.55 -2.55 15.63
N THR A 85 43.59 -1.78 16.72
CA THR A 85 42.39 -1.27 17.39
C THR A 85 41.59 -0.36 16.45
N LYS A 86 42.27 0.58 15.75
CA LYS A 86 41.60 1.49 14.83
C LYS A 86 41.04 0.80 13.60
N LEU A 87 41.71 -0.22 13.07
CA LEU A 87 41.14 -1.04 11.99
C LEU A 87 39.87 -1.73 12.45
N LYS A 88 39.86 -2.30 13.64
CA LYS A 88 38.66 -2.94 14.19
C LYS A 88 37.52 -1.93 14.41
N GLU A 89 37.80 -0.72 14.90
CA GLU A 89 36.81 0.33 15.05
C GLU A 89 36.16 0.72 13.68
N LEU A 90 36.96 0.77 12.60
CA LEU A 90 36.45 1.03 11.24
C LEU A 90 35.61 -0.12 10.70
N GLU A 91 36.04 -1.37 10.92
CA GLU A 91 35.28 -2.57 10.55
C GLU A 91 33.94 -2.64 11.29
N ASP A 92 33.94 -2.35 12.60
CA ASP A 92 32.74 -2.29 13.42
C ASP A 92 31.77 -1.18 12.95
N LEU A 93 32.31 0.00 12.60
CA LEU A 93 31.49 1.10 12.09
C LEU A 93 30.90 0.77 10.71
N GLN A 94 31.69 0.16 9.82
CA GLN A 94 31.21 -0.31 8.52
C GLN A 94 30.09 -1.35 8.68
N SER A 95 30.27 -2.31 9.60
CA SER A 95 29.24 -3.30 9.91
C SER A 95 27.95 -2.65 10.44
N ARG A 96 28.08 -1.64 11.31
CA ARG A 96 26.95 -0.88 11.85
C ARG A 96 26.19 -0.13 10.74
N ILE A 97 26.89 0.43 9.75
CA ILE A 97 26.27 1.11 8.61
C ILE A 97 25.44 0.11 7.81
N LEU A 98 26.00 -1.07 7.47
CA LEU A 98 25.26 -2.10 6.72
C LEU A 98 24.02 -2.59 7.47
N VAL A 99 24.13 -2.81 8.78
CA VAL A 99 22.98 -3.19 9.61
C VAL A 99 21.95 -2.07 9.68
N PHE A 100 22.39 -0.81 9.77
CA PHE A 100 21.49 0.34 9.76
C PHE A 100 20.73 0.43 8.45
N GLU A 101 21.38 0.30 7.29
CA GLU A 101 20.74 0.34 5.98
C GLU A 101 19.63 -0.72 5.83
N GLN A 102 19.94 -1.97 6.24
CA GLN A 102 18.97 -3.07 6.23
C GLN A 102 17.77 -2.79 7.15
N ASN A 103 18.06 -2.32 8.37
CA ASN A 103 17.02 -2.01 9.35
C ASN A 103 16.17 -0.79 8.92
N ALA A 104 16.79 0.21 8.29
CA ALA A 104 16.10 1.39 7.80
C ALA A 104 15.09 1.03 6.69
N GLU A 105 15.50 0.19 5.73
CA GLU A 105 14.58 -0.29 4.69
C GLU A 105 13.38 -1.02 5.28
N GLN A 106 13.63 -1.95 6.21
CA GLN A 106 12.56 -2.70 6.89
C GLN A 106 11.66 -1.77 7.72
N SER A 107 12.26 -0.79 8.42
CA SER A 107 11.51 0.18 9.22
C SER A 107 10.57 1.03 8.36
N ILE A 108 11.04 1.49 7.19
CA ILE A 108 10.22 2.25 6.25
C ILE A 108 9.06 1.41 5.71
N GLN A 109 9.28 0.13 5.37
CA GLN A 109 8.22 -0.76 4.91
C GLN A 109 7.16 -0.98 6.01
N MET A 110 7.60 -1.20 7.25
CA MET A 110 6.68 -1.33 8.40
C MET A 110 5.91 -0.03 8.65
N LYS A 111 6.57 1.11 8.56
CA LYS A 111 5.93 2.42 8.75
C LYS A 111 4.91 2.71 7.65
N GLN A 112 5.22 2.37 6.41
CA GLN A 112 4.29 2.48 5.30
C GLN A 112 3.05 1.61 5.53
N ALA A 113 3.23 0.35 5.93
CA ALA A 113 2.11 -0.53 6.24
C ALA A 113 1.27 0.03 7.40
N GLU A 114 1.90 0.44 8.52
CA GLU A 114 1.23 1.03 9.68
C GLU A 114 0.34 2.24 9.30
N LEU A 115 0.87 3.11 8.44
CA LEU A 115 0.18 4.34 8.05
C LEU A 115 -0.95 4.09 7.04
N PHE A 116 -0.74 3.19 6.07
CA PHE A 116 -1.68 3.01 4.95
C PHE A 116 -2.68 1.88 5.17
N GLU A 117 -2.39 0.84 5.96
CA GLU A 117 -3.31 -0.27 6.20
C GLU A 117 -4.68 0.17 6.75
N PRO A 118 -4.78 1.07 7.75
CA PRO A 118 -6.08 1.55 8.23
C PRO A 118 -6.85 2.34 7.16
N ILE A 119 -6.15 3.09 6.29
CA ILE A 119 -6.76 3.87 5.21
C ILE A 119 -7.32 2.93 4.14
N LEU A 120 -6.52 1.94 3.71
CA LEU A 120 -6.95 0.93 2.75
C LEU A 120 -8.12 0.11 3.28
N THR A 121 -8.11 -0.25 4.57
CA THR A 121 -9.22 -0.93 5.23
C THR A 121 -10.50 -0.09 5.18
N LYS A 122 -10.39 1.23 5.41
CA LYS A 122 -11.54 2.15 5.33
C LYS A 122 -12.11 2.21 3.92
N ILE A 123 -11.26 2.26 2.89
CA ILE A 123 -11.67 2.21 1.48
C ILE A 123 -12.37 0.88 1.18
N GLN A 124 -11.76 -0.26 1.57
CA GLN A 124 -12.32 -1.59 1.34
C GLN A 124 -13.71 -1.74 1.98
N ASN A 125 -13.88 -1.30 3.21
CA ASN A 125 -15.17 -1.34 3.89
C ASN A 125 -16.23 -0.51 3.16
N ALA A 126 -15.88 0.67 2.66
CA ALA A 126 -16.78 1.51 1.89
C ALA A 126 -17.18 0.85 0.56
N ILE A 127 -16.24 0.20 -0.14
CA ILE A 127 -16.49 -0.59 -1.35
C ILE A 127 -17.45 -1.74 -1.04
N ASP A 128 -17.20 -2.49 0.04
CA ASP A 128 -18.03 -3.63 0.45
C ASP A 128 -19.46 -3.20 0.78
N GLU A 129 -19.64 -2.07 1.45
CA GLU A 129 -20.96 -1.53 1.75
C GLU A 129 -21.71 -1.13 0.47
N ILE A 130 -21.07 -0.39 -0.44
CA ILE A 130 -21.66 0.00 -1.71
C ILE A 130 -21.98 -1.22 -2.57
N ALA A 131 -21.09 -2.21 -2.63
CA ALA A 131 -21.30 -3.45 -3.36
C ALA A 131 -22.55 -4.18 -2.86
N LYS A 132 -22.71 -4.31 -1.54
CA LYS A 132 -23.88 -4.93 -0.91
C LYS A 132 -25.16 -4.12 -1.15
N GLU A 133 -25.11 -2.79 -0.97
CA GLU A 133 -26.25 -1.89 -1.16
C GLU A 133 -26.77 -1.94 -2.61
N LYS A 134 -25.88 -2.05 -3.60
CA LYS A 134 -26.21 -2.04 -5.03
C LYS A 134 -26.39 -3.43 -5.63
N GLY A 135 -26.11 -4.50 -4.88
CA GLY A 135 -26.25 -5.88 -5.33
C GLY A 135 -25.18 -6.33 -6.31
N TYR A 136 -24.01 -5.74 -6.27
CA TYR A 136 -22.85 -6.21 -7.05
C TYR A 136 -22.39 -7.56 -6.55
N SER A 137 -22.18 -8.51 -7.48
CA SER A 137 -21.57 -9.82 -7.18
C SER A 137 -20.04 -9.73 -7.11
N TYR A 138 -19.46 -8.83 -7.91
CA TYR A 138 -18.02 -8.58 -7.95
C TYR A 138 -17.77 -7.10 -8.24
N VAL A 139 -16.73 -6.57 -7.63
CA VAL A 139 -16.18 -5.25 -7.93
C VAL A 139 -14.68 -5.42 -8.24
N PHE A 140 -14.27 -4.94 -9.40
CA PHE A 140 -12.88 -5.02 -9.86
C PHE A 140 -12.16 -3.71 -9.58
N ASP A 141 -10.98 -3.78 -8.97
CA ASP A 141 -10.13 -2.61 -8.85
C ASP A 141 -9.32 -2.41 -10.14
N LEU A 142 -9.47 -1.24 -10.75
CA LEU A 142 -8.78 -0.89 -11.99
C LEU A 142 -7.26 -0.82 -11.82
N VAL A 143 -6.78 -0.49 -10.61
CA VAL A 143 -5.34 -0.40 -10.30
C VAL A 143 -4.67 -1.78 -10.34
N GLY A 144 -5.35 -2.81 -9.84
CA GLY A 144 -4.82 -4.19 -9.81
C GLY A 144 -4.81 -4.87 -11.18
N LEU A 145 -5.57 -4.38 -12.16
CA LEU A 145 -5.77 -5.05 -13.43
C LEU A 145 -4.73 -4.70 -14.52
N GLN A 146 -3.87 -3.71 -14.31
CA GLN A 146 -2.74 -3.30 -15.18
C GLN A 146 -2.84 -3.78 -16.66
N GLY A 147 -3.86 -3.28 -17.38
CA GLY A 147 -4.07 -3.65 -18.80
C GLY A 147 -4.89 -4.93 -19.02
N GLY A 148 -5.35 -5.62 -17.97
CA GLY A 148 -6.24 -6.79 -18.09
C GLY A 148 -7.70 -6.43 -18.43
N MET A 149 -8.11 -5.16 -18.24
CA MET A 149 -9.43 -4.68 -18.63
C MET A 149 -9.35 -3.88 -19.92
N VAL A 150 -9.81 -4.48 -21.02
CA VAL A 150 -9.78 -3.87 -22.37
C VAL A 150 -10.93 -2.91 -22.59
N TYR A 151 -12.07 -3.16 -21.96
CA TYR A 151 -13.29 -2.36 -22.04
C TYR A 151 -13.96 -2.28 -20.67
N LYS A 152 -14.47 -1.12 -20.31
CA LYS A 152 -15.30 -0.89 -19.14
C LYS A 152 -16.49 0.01 -19.54
N ASP A 153 -17.64 -0.25 -18.96
CA ASP A 153 -18.80 0.62 -19.07
C ASP A 153 -18.84 1.51 -17.83
N ASP A 154 -18.71 2.83 -18.02
CA ASP A 154 -18.67 3.81 -16.94
C ASP A 154 -19.95 3.84 -16.08
N SER A 155 -21.06 3.26 -16.56
CA SER A 155 -22.29 3.12 -15.77
C SER A 155 -22.13 2.17 -14.57
N TYR A 156 -21.12 1.32 -14.58
CA TYR A 156 -20.76 0.39 -13.50
C TYR A 156 -19.56 0.86 -12.66
N ASP A 157 -19.10 2.09 -12.87
CA ASP A 157 -18.08 2.72 -12.05
C ASP A 157 -18.65 3.18 -10.71
N ILE A 158 -18.18 2.59 -9.61
CA ILE A 158 -18.64 2.94 -8.27
C ILE A 158 -17.69 3.89 -7.54
N THR A 159 -16.63 4.38 -8.19
CA THR A 159 -15.60 5.25 -7.56
C THR A 159 -16.22 6.46 -6.86
N ASN A 160 -17.13 7.18 -7.55
CA ASN A 160 -17.78 8.36 -6.97
C ASN A 160 -18.75 8.00 -5.84
N LEU A 161 -19.40 6.84 -5.89
CA LEU A 161 -20.26 6.38 -4.81
C LEU A 161 -19.46 6.09 -3.54
N VAL A 162 -18.28 5.44 -3.70
CA VAL A 162 -17.36 5.17 -2.60
C VAL A 162 -16.78 6.47 -2.04
N LYS A 163 -16.40 7.43 -2.88
CA LYS A 163 -15.96 8.77 -2.44
C LYS A 163 -17.03 9.46 -1.62
N ALA A 164 -18.27 9.50 -2.11
CA ALA A 164 -19.38 10.11 -1.39
C ALA A 164 -19.64 9.41 -0.03
N LYS A 165 -19.51 8.10 0.03
CA LYS A 165 -19.62 7.32 1.28
C LYS A 165 -18.55 7.67 2.29
N LEU A 166 -17.35 8.00 1.81
CA LEU A 166 -16.20 8.45 2.61
C LEU A 166 -16.22 9.95 2.94
N ASN A 167 -17.22 10.70 2.45
CA ASN A 167 -17.34 12.16 2.56
C ASN A 167 -16.18 12.93 1.89
N LEU A 168 -15.76 12.46 0.71
CA LEU A 168 -14.72 13.04 -0.13
C LEU A 168 -15.29 13.86 -1.27
#